data_280d364a0c69e1f0cdeaad35c9681f5f
#
_entry.id   280d364a0c69e1f0cdeaad35c9681f5f
#
_cell.length_a   1.000
_cell.length_b   1.000
_cell.length_c   1.000
_cell.angle_alpha   90.00
_cell.angle_beta   90.00
_cell.angle_gamma   90.00
#
_symmetry.space_group_name_H-M   'P 1'
#
loop_
_entity.id
_entity.type
_entity.pdbx_description
1 polymer ?
#
loop_
_entity_poly.entity_id
_entity_poly.type
_entity_poly.pdbx_seq_one_letter_code
_entity_poly.pdbx_strand_id
1 'polypeptide(L)' 'SVNENIPDPKDVVFYAVTMNARNENDAYLVTGNIKHFPEKPFVVTPRQMLNIVEGIEDNA' A
#
# COMPACT_ATOMS: atom_id res chain seq x y z
N SER A 1 -14.16 -5.71 6.60
CA SER A 1 -13.14 -6.75 6.74
C SER A 1 -12.36 -6.93 5.45
N VAL A 2 -11.16 -7.41 5.59
CA VAL A 2 -10.29 -7.67 4.43
C VAL A 2 -10.56 -9.07 3.93
N ASN A 3 -10.93 -9.18 2.66
CA ASN A 3 -11.26 -10.47 2.05
C ASN A 3 -10.12 -11.03 1.20
N GLU A 4 -9.07 -10.27 1.00
CA GLU A 4 -7.93 -10.71 0.21
C GLU A 4 -7.04 -11.64 1.02
N ASN A 5 -6.37 -12.53 0.32
CA ASN A 5 -5.49 -13.50 0.95
C ASN A 5 -4.14 -12.86 1.27
N ILE A 6 -3.95 -12.50 2.52
CA ILE A 6 -2.71 -11.91 3.01
C ILE A 6 -2.07 -12.90 3.98
N PRO A 7 -0.85 -13.41 3.66
CA PRO A 7 -0.25 -14.50 4.45
C PRO A 7 0.06 -14.16 5.91
N ASP A 8 0.51 -12.93 6.17
CA ASP A 8 0.94 -12.54 7.52
C ASP A 8 -0.17 -11.76 8.21
N PRO A 9 -0.62 -12.21 9.41
CA PRO A 9 -1.67 -11.49 10.15
C PRO A 9 -1.33 -10.04 10.46
N LYS A 10 -0.04 -9.72 10.65
CA LYS A 10 0.37 -8.33 10.89
C LYS A 10 0.11 -7.48 9.66
N ASP A 11 0.33 -8.04 8.49
CA ASP A 11 0.10 -7.33 7.23
C ASP A 11 -1.38 -7.05 7.03
N VAL A 12 -2.25 -7.94 7.50
CA VAL A 12 -3.69 -7.73 7.45
C VAL A 12 -4.07 -6.45 8.20
N VAL A 13 -3.47 -6.25 9.37
CA VAL A 13 -3.74 -5.05 10.17
C VAL A 13 -3.29 -3.81 9.43
N PHE A 14 -2.07 -3.81 8.88
CA PHE A 14 -1.56 -2.66 8.12
C PHE A 14 -2.45 -2.35 6.92
N TYR A 15 -2.86 -3.38 6.22
CA TYR A 15 -3.72 -3.21 5.05
C TYR A 15 -5.07 -2.62 5.45
N ALA A 16 -5.68 -3.15 6.51
CA ALA A 16 -6.97 -2.68 6.99
C ALA A 16 -6.92 -1.23 7.45
N VAL A 17 -5.84 -0.84 8.15
CA VAL A 17 -5.65 0.54 8.59
C VAL A 17 -5.54 1.47 7.39
N THR A 18 -4.79 1.05 6.36
CA THR A 18 -4.65 1.84 5.14
C THR A 18 -6.00 2.01 4.44
N MET A 19 -6.74 0.92 4.30
CA MET A 19 -8.06 0.97 3.67
C MET A 19 -8.99 1.93 4.41
N ASN A 20 -8.97 1.89 5.74
CA ASN A 20 -9.79 2.77 6.54
C ASN A 20 -9.36 4.23 6.38
N ALA A 21 -8.06 4.49 6.36
CA ALA A 21 -7.54 5.85 6.20
C ALA A 21 -7.90 6.44 4.84
N ARG A 22 -7.98 5.60 3.80
CA ARG A 22 -8.31 6.06 2.46
C ARG A 22 -9.75 6.55 2.32
N ASN A 23 -10.59 6.28 3.30
CA ASN A 23 -11.95 6.82 3.27
C ASN A 23 -11.96 8.35 3.35
N GLU A 24 -10.91 8.96 3.89
CA GLU A 24 -10.86 10.39 4.10
C GLU A 24 -9.63 11.06 3.49
N ASN A 25 -8.56 10.30 3.25
CA ASN A 25 -7.29 10.86 2.78
C ASN A 25 -6.65 9.92 1.76
N ASP A 26 -5.68 10.47 1.02
CA ASP A 26 -4.86 9.67 0.13
C ASP A 26 -3.78 8.97 0.95
N ALA A 27 -4.13 7.82 1.50
CA ALA A 27 -3.21 7.04 2.31
C ALA A 27 -2.54 5.97 1.45
N TYR A 28 -1.29 5.66 1.75
CA TYR A 28 -0.52 4.64 1.05
C TYR A 28 0.03 3.61 2.02
N LEU A 29 0.12 2.38 1.55
CA LEU A 29 0.79 1.31 2.27
C LEU A 29 2.15 1.11 1.61
N VAL A 30 3.22 1.45 2.32
CA VAL A 30 4.59 1.33 1.81
C VAL A 30 5.19 0.05 2.33
N THR A 31 5.62 -0.83 1.44
CA THR A 31 6.15 -2.13 1.83
C THR A 31 7.25 -2.60 0.91
N GLY A 32 8.25 -3.27 1.48
CA GLY A 32 9.26 -3.98 0.70
C GLY A 32 8.77 -5.32 0.19
N ASN A 33 7.62 -5.79 0.68
CA ASN A 33 7.05 -7.09 0.32
C ASN A 33 5.73 -6.93 -0.40
N ILE A 34 5.75 -6.20 -1.49
CA ILE A 34 4.54 -5.81 -2.22
C ILE A 34 3.71 -7.03 -2.65
N LYS A 35 4.38 -8.17 -2.87
CA LYS A 35 3.69 -9.39 -3.28
C LYS A 35 2.86 -10.03 -2.18
N HIS A 36 3.08 -9.61 -0.94
CA HIS A 36 2.30 -10.11 0.21
C HIS A 36 0.94 -9.45 0.33
N PHE A 37 0.67 -8.45 -0.49
CA PHE A 37 -0.56 -7.67 -0.44
C PHE A 37 -1.33 -7.76 -1.75
N PRO A 38 -2.64 -7.51 -1.72
CA PRO A 38 -3.40 -7.39 -2.96
C PRO A 38 -2.81 -6.29 -3.84
N GLU A 39 -2.89 -6.48 -5.13
CA GLU A 39 -2.38 -5.48 -6.08
C GLU A 39 -3.33 -4.30 -6.12
N LYS A 40 -2.91 -3.19 -5.53
CA LYS A 40 -3.69 -1.96 -5.45
C LYS A 40 -2.78 -0.77 -5.75
N PRO A 41 -3.32 0.31 -6.34
CA PRO A 41 -2.49 1.48 -6.66
C PRO A 41 -1.88 2.14 -5.43
N PHE A 42 -2.46 1.94 -4.25
CA PHE A 42 -1.96 2.54 -3.02
C PHE A 42 -0.99 1.64 -2.25
N VAL A 43 -0.76 0.43 -2.70
CA VAL A 43 0.25 -0.46 -2.12
C VAL A 43 1.52 -0.28 -2.94
N VAL A 44 2.53 0.33 -2.33
CA VAL A 44 3.69 0.80 -3.06
C VAL A 44 4.99 0.43 -2.36
N THR A 45 6.07 0.39 -3.12
CA THR A 45 7.42 0.23 -2.56
C THR A 45 7.92 1.55 -2.01
N PRO A 46 8.99 1.54 -1.16
CA PRO A 46 9.60 2.79 -0.71
C PRO A 46 10.02 3.69 -1.88
N ARG A 47 10.55 3.11 -2.95
CA ARG A 47 10.95 3.89 -4.13
C ARG A 47 9.75 4.55 -4.78
N GLN A 48 8.67 3.81 -4.94
CA GLN A 48 7.46 4.37 -5.52
C GLN A 48 6.88 5.48 -4.66
N MET A 49 6.90 5.31 -3.33
CA MET A 49 6.42 6.33 -2.42
C MET A 49 7.27 7.61 -2.55
N LEU A 50 8.57 7.44 -2.64
CA LEU A 50 9.48 8.58 -2.82
C LEU A 50 9.13 9.34 -4.09
N ASN A 51 8.89 8.63 -5.18
CA ASN A 51 8.50 9.24 -6.45
C ASN A 51 7.19 10.01 -6.32
N ILE A 52 6.23 9.45 -5.60
CA ILE A 52 4.94 10.11 -5.37
C ILE A 52 5.13 11.41 -4.60
N VAL A 53 5.91 11.36 -3.53
CA VAL A 53 6.16 12.54 -2.68
C VAL A 53 6.88 13.63 -3.47
N GLU A 54 7.79 13.23 -4.35
CA GLU A 54 8.56 14.19 -5.16
C GLU A 54 7.83 14.62 -6.44
N GLY A 55 6.70 14.00 -6.73
CA GLY A 55 5.95 14.33 -7.93
C GLY A 55 6.58 13.80 -9.20
N ILE A 56 7.43 12.77 -9.10
CA ILE A 56 8.11 12.18 -10.24
C ILE A 56 7.31 10.99 -10.73
N GLU A 57 6.99 10.97 -12.03
CA GLU A 57 6.35 9.79 -12.61
C GLU A 57 7.36 8.68 -12.78
N ASP A 58 6.96 7.48 -12.40
CA ASP A 58 7.78 6.31 -12.57
C ASP A 58 7.42 5.65 -13.90
N ASN A 59 8.14 6.04 -14.94
CA ASN A 59 7.90 5.56 -16.29
C ASN A 59 8.83 4.44 -16.70
N ALA A 60 9.32 3.73 -15.75
CA ALA A 60 10.27 2.65 -16.02
C ALA A 60 9.73 1.59 -16.99
#